data_36e568887ea4f98d5f6f11cfae504b50
#
_entry.id   36e568887ea4f98d5f6f11cfae504b50
#
_cell.length_a   1.000
_cell.length_b   1.000
_cell.length_c   1.000
_cell.angle_alpha   90.00
_cell.angle_beta   90.00
_cell.angle_gamma   90.00
#
_symmetry.space_group_name_H-M   'P 1'
#
loop_
_entity.id
_entity.type
_entity.pdbx_description
1 polymer ?
#
loop_
_entity_poly.entity_id
_entity_poly.type
_entity_poly.pdbx_seq_one_letter_code
_entity_poly.pdbx_strand_id
1 'polypeptide(L)'
;MTEYHHSSPADRANVTSDPAEVEKIYEMIEGFDVAMVTTVDSDSGDGRLTSRPLSTQDSEVPGEVLFLVRESGAIAKDVRANPHVNLAFSSMKAWVSFSGTAEIVEDRGLVAKLWSKGTDLFLDGGPENPDNKVMRVTGDTAAYWGGESVIGTVVKAIRTVTGRGQEKDDEGGTTVVEL
;
A
#
# COMPACT_ATOMS: atom_id res chain seq x y z
N MET A 1 31.08 -5.13 22.97
CA MET A 1 30.21 -4.14 23.62
C MET A 1 29.41 -3.46 22.48
N THR A 2 28.21 -3.94 22.22
CA THR A 2 27.37 -3.42 21.13
C THR A 2 26.45 -2.37 21.76
N GLU A 3 26.71 -1.09 21.50
CA GLU A 3 25.82 -0.02 21.91
C GLU A 3 24.50 -0.16 21.15
N TYR A 4 23.44 -0.48 21.88
CA TYR A 4 22.08 -0.32 21.40
C TYR A 4 21.77 1.17 21.28
N HIS A 5 21.69 1.67 20.06
CA HIS A 5 21.12 2.98 19.79
C HIS A 5 19.68 3.00 20.32
N HIS A 6 19.46 3.75 21.37
CA HIS A 6 18.10 4.10 21.81
C HIS A 6 17.51 5.02 20.75
N SER A 7 16.51 4.52 20.01
CA SER A 7 15.69 5.38 19.16
C SER A 7 15.04 6.48 20.01
N SER A 8 15.11 7.69 19.51
CA SER A 8 14.49 8.87 20.15
C SER A 8 12.97 8.63 20.35
N PRO A 9 12.35 9.19 21.39
CA PRO A 9 10.89 9.17 21.53
C PRO A 9 10.13 9.69 20.33
N ALA A 10 10.74 10.56 19.51
CA ALA A 10 10.18 11.07 18.25
C ALA A 10 10.10 10.01 17.14
N ASP A 11 10.83 8.90 17.24
CA ASP A 11 10.82 7.81 16.24
C ASP A 11 9.77 6.74 16.54
N ARG A 12 8.98 6.89 17.61
CA ARG A 12 7.89 5.95 17.91
C ARG A 12 6.66 6.35 17.11
N ALA A 13 6.29 5.50 16.15
CA ALA A 13 5.02 5.61 15.47
C ALA A 13 3.87 5.65 16.50
N ASN A 14 2.94 6.57 16.33
CA ASN A 14 1.73 6.61 17.13
C ASN A 14 0.81 5.48 16.59
N VAL A 15 0.69 4.39 17.32
CA VAL A 15 -0.18 3.27 16.92
C VAL A 15 -1.59 3.56 17.43
N THR A 16 -2.57 3.52 16.54
CA THR A 16 -3.97 3.73 16.86
C THR A 16 -4.86 2.75 16.11
N SER A 17 -6.00 2.42 16.68
CA SER A 17 -7.12 1.71 16.04
C SER A 17 -8.39 2.59 16.01
N ASP A 18 -8.20 3.92 16.01
CA ASP A 18 -9.31 4.87 15.91
C ASP A 18 -10.05 4.67 14.57
N PRO A 19 -11.36 4.39 14.58
CA PRO A 19 -12.14 4.22 13.36
C PRO A 19 -12.05 5.38 12.37
N ALA A 20 -11.88 6.62 12.86
CA ALA A 20 -11.72 7.79 12.00
C ALA A 20 -10.38 7.78 11.25
N GLU A 21 -9.31 7.30 11.87
CA GLU A 21 -8.00 7.15 11.22
C GLU A 21 -8.00 5.97 10.24
N VAL A 22 -8.74 4.90 10.55
CA VAL A 22 -8.96 3.76 9.64
C VAL A 22 -9.71 4.22 8.38
N GLU A 23 -10.83 4.93 8.52
CA GLU A 23 -11.62 5.46 7.40
C GLU A 23 -10.79 6.40 6.51
N LYS A 24 -10.02 7.27 7.12
CA LYS A 24 -9.11 8.19 6.41
C LYS A 24 -8.08 7.46 5.54
N ILE A 25 -7.53 6.33 6.02
CA ILE A 25 -6.59 5.52 5.22
C ILE A 25 -7.29 4.96 3.99
N TYR A 26 -8.50 4.44 4.14
CA TYR A 26 -9.26 3.90 2.99
C TYR A 26 -9.59 4.98 1.98
N GLU A 27 -10.07 6.15 2.42
CA GLU A 27 -10.29 7.30 1.54
C GLU A 27 -9.01 7.72 0.80
N MET A 28 -7.85 7.66 1.48
CA MET A 28 -6.56 7.95 0.84
C MET A 28 -6.21 6.90 -0.23
N ILE A 29 -6.41 5.61 0.05
CA ILE A 29 -6.09 4.50 -0.86
C ILE A 29 -6.98 4.52 -2.09
N GLU A 30 -8.28 4.79 -1.95
CA GLU A 30 -9.23 4.93 -3.07
C GLU A 30 -8.81 6.00 -4.10
N GLY A 31 -8.02 6.96 -3.69
CA GLY A 31 -7.47 7.99 -4.57
C GLY A 31 -6.27 7.57 -5.42
N PHE A 32 -5.81 6.30 -5.32
CA PHE A 32 -4.65 5.82 -6.06
C PHE A 32 -5.01 4.74 -7.08
N ASP A 33 -4.62 4.95 -8.33
CA ASP A 33 -4.83 4.00 -9.42
C ASP A 33 -3.82 2.83 -9.41
N VAL A 34 -2.68 2.99 -8.73
CA VAL A 34 -1.56 2.04 -8.75
C VAL A 34 -0.92 1.91 -7.37
N ALA A 35 -0.65 0.68 -6.96
CA ALA A 35 0.18 0.34 -5.81
C ALA A 35 1.48 -0.34 -6.25
N MET A 36 2.58 -0.08 -5.53
CA MET A 36 3.76 -0.93 -5.57
C MET A 36 3.53 -2.09 -4.60
N VAL A 37 3.22 -3.26 -5.15
CA VAL A 37 2.99 -4.49 -4.37
C VAL A 37 4.31 -5.19 -4.13
N THR A 38 4.66 -5.36 -2.86
CA THR A 38 5.89 -6.03 -2.41
C THR A 38 5.55 -7.40 -1.87
N THR A 39 6.19 -8.43 -2.41
CA THR A 39 6.09 -9.84 -2.01
C THR A 39 7.46 -10.40 -1.63
N VAL A 40 7.47 -11.52 -0.93
CA VAL A 40 8.68 -12.33 -0.77
C VAL A 40 8.86 -13.17 -2.04
N ASP A 41 9.99 -13.02 -2.71
CA ASP A 41 10.33 -13.76 -3.93
C ASP A 41 10.47 -15.25 -3.62
N SER A 42 9.51 -16.06 -4.09
CA SER A 42 9.44 -17.50 -3.83
C SER A 42 10.57 -18.30 -4.49
N ASP A 43 11.26 -17.72 -5.47
CA ASP A 43 12.38 -18.36 -6.17
C ASP A 43 13.74 -18.03 -5.55
N SER A 44 13.80 -17.00 -4.69
CA SER A 44 15.08 -16.54 -4.14
C SER A 44 15.65 -17.44 -3.06
N GLY A 45 14.79 -18.11 -2.27
CA GLY A 45 15.18 -18.96 -1.14
C GLY A 45 15.83 -18.23 0.05
N ASP A 46 16.11 -16.94 -0.08
CA ASP A 46 16.78 -16.09 0.91
C ASP A 46 15.86 -15.01 1.54
N GLY A 47 14.56 -15.03 1.19
CA GLY A 47 13.59 -14.06 1.70
C GLY A 47 13.66 -12.69 1.00
N ARG A 48 14.24 -12.63 -0.20
CA ARG A 48 14.32 -11.40 -0.99
C ARG A 48 12.94 -10.83 -1.25
N LEU A 49 12.83 -9.51 -1.13
CA LEU A 49 11.61 -8.79 -1.47
C LEU A 49 11.66 -8.31 -2.92
N THR A 50 10.53 -8.44 -3.60
CA THR A 50 10.34 -7.91 -4.95
C THR A 50 9.09 -7.05 -5.00
N SER A 51 9.21 -5.84 -5.56
CA SER A 51 8.08 -4.90 -5.69
C SER A 51 7.70 -4.75 -7.16
N ARG A 52 6.38 -4.73 -7.44
CA ARG A 52 5.82 -4.60 -8.80
C ARG A 52 4.66 -3.62 -8.80
N PRO A 53 4.54 -2.71 -9.79
CA PRO A 53 3.37 -1.85 -9.91
C PRO A 53 2.17 -2.66 -10.39
N LEU A 54 1.04 -2.57 -9.67
CA LEU A 54 -0.24 -3.14 -10.08
C LEU A 54 -1.34 -2.08 -9.99
N SER A 55 -2.27 -2.08 -10.96
CA SER A 55 -3.47 -1.26 -10.90
C SER A 55 -4.43 -1.78 -9.85
N THR A 56 -4.85 -0.91 -8.96
CA THR A 56 -5.88 -1.18 -7.96
C THR A 56 -7.24 -1.35 -8.62
N GLN A 57 -8.08 -2.16 -8.01
CA GLN A 57 -9.47 -2.34 -8.38
C GLN A 57 -10.34 -2.01 -7.16
N ASP A 58 -11.54 -1.48 -7.42
CA ASP A 58 -12.48 -1.13 -6.36
C ASP A 58 -12.94 -2.38 -5.61
N SER A 59 -12.95 -2.31 -4.27
CA SER A 59 -13.58 -3.30 -3.40
C SER A 59 -14.82 -2.72 -2.74
N GLU A 60 -15.87 -3.53 -2.59
CA GLU A 60 -17.06 -3.19 -1.81
C GLU A 60 -16.87 -3.48 -0.31
N VAL A 61 -15.75 -4.13 0.05
CA VAL A 61 -15.44 -4.52 1.42
C VAL A 61 -14.35 -3.58 1.97
N PRO A 62 -14.64 -2.82 3.02
CA PRO A 62 -13.62 -2.01 3.67
C PRO A 62 -12.44 -2.86 4.13
N GLY A 63 -11.24 -2.36 3.97
CA GLY A 63 -10.01 -3.09 4.35
C GLY A 63 -9.48 -4.04 3.30
N GLU A 64 -10.13 -4.15 2.16
CA GLU A 64 -9.65 -4.96 1.04
C GLU A 64 -9.17 -4.09 -0.12
N VAL A 65 -8.06 -4.50 -0.73
CA VAL A 65 -7.57 -3.97 -2.00
C VAL A 65 -7.50 -5.12 -3.00
N LEU A 66 -8.07 -4.92 -4.17
CA LEU A 66 -8.17 -5.94 -5.21
C LEU A 66 -7.22 -5.63 -6.38
N PHE A 67 -6.68 -6.68 -6.99
CA PHE A 67 -5.85 -6.61 -8.18
C PHE A 67 -6.20 -7.74 -9.15
N LEU A 68 -6.14 -7.46 -10.45
CA LEU A 68 -6.18 -8.51 -11.46
C LEU A 68 -4.76 -8.99 -11.76
N VAL A 69 -4.53 -10.29 -11.66
CA VAL A 69 -3.22 -10.94 -11.82
C VAL A 69 -3.33 -12.21 -12.66
N ARG A 70 -2.18 -12.73 -13.13
CA ARG A 70 -2.12 -14.04 -13.78
C ARG A 70 -1.79 -15.11 -12.75
N GLU A 71 -2.49 -16.25 -12.77
CA GLU A 71 -2.16 -17.45 -11.98
C GLU A 71 -0.75 -17.94 -12.30
N SER A 72 -0.36 -17.92 -13.60
CA SER A 72 0.97 -18.29 -14.07
C SER A 72 2.06 -17.25 -13.73
N GLY A 73 1.68 -16.11 -13.19
CA GLY A 73 2.58 -14.99 -12.89
C GLY A 73 3.38 -15.19 -11.59
N ALA A 74 4.55 -14.55 -11.54
CA ALA A 74 5.42 -14.63 -10.36
C ALA A 74 4.73 -14.15 -9.07
N ILE A 75 3.87 -13.12 -9.15
CA ILE A 75 3.18 -12.60 -7.97
C ILE A 75 2.21 -13.62 -7.35
N ALA A 76 1.47 -14.37 -8.18
CA ALA A 76 0.58 -15.42 -7.68
C ALA A 76 1.36 -16.55 -7.00
N LYS A 77 2.51 -16.92 -7.58
CA LYS A 77 3.43 -17.89 -7.01
C LYS A 77 3.99 -17.41 -5.65
N ASP A 78 4.45 -16.16 -5.59
CA ASP A 78 4.97 -15.55 -4.37
C ASP A 78 3.93 -15.55 -3.26
N VAL A 79 2.70 -15.09 -3.56
CA VAL A 79 1.57 -15.03 -2.60
C VAL A 79 1.18 -16.41 -2.08
N ARG A 80 1.16 -17.43 -2.95
CA ARG A 80 0.88 -18.81 -2.52
C ARG A 80 1.97 -19.39 -1.62
N ALA A 81 3.22 -18.97 -1.81
CA ALA A 81 4.34 -19.39 -0.97
C ALA A 81 4.41 -18.60 0.35
N ASN A 82 4.13 -17.30 0.30
CA ASN A 82 4.10 -16.42 1.46
C ASN A 82 3.03 -15.34 1.23
N PRO A 83 1.90 -15.37 1.98
CA PRO A 83 0.79 -14.46 1.77
C PRO A 83 1.03 -13.04 2.32
N HIS A 84 2.09 -12.80 3.10
CA HIS A 84 2.36 -11.48 3.65
C HIS A 84 2.88 -10.53 2.56
N VAL A 85 2.20 -9.39 2.43
CA VAL A 85 2.50 -8.38 1.41
C VAL A 85 2.52 -6.98 2.02
N ASN A 86 3.16 -6.07 1.30
CA ASN A 86 3.03 -4.65 1.53
C ASN A 86 2.63 -3.95 0.23
N LEU A 87 1.66 -3.06 0.34
CA LEU A 87 1.23 -2.16 -0.72
C LEU A 87 1.75 -0.77 -0.39
N ALA A 88 2.56 -0.19 -1.28
CA ALA A 88 2.98 1.19 -1.14
C ALA A 88 2.30 2.07 -2.18
N PHE A 89 1.57 3.07 -1.70
CA PHE A 89 0.92 4.09 -2.51
C PHE A 89 1.67 5.41 -2.37
N SER A 90 1.83 6.13 -3.46
CA SER A 90 2.57 7.39 -3.42
C SER A 90 2.03 8.41 -4.41
N SER A 91 1.95 9.65 -3.96
CA SER A 91 1.67 10.81 -4.78
C SER A 91 2.57 11.99 -4.36
N MET A 92 2.40 13.13 -5.00
CA MET A 92 3.09 14.37 -4.60
C MET A 92 2.66 14.88 -3.20
N LYS A 93 1.54 14.39 -2.66
CA LYS A 93 0.91 14.94 -1.45
C LYS A 93 0.79 13.93 -0.31
N ALA A 94 0.85 12.65 -0.61
CA ALA A 94 0.60 11.60 0.37
C ALA A 94 1.33 10.31 0.03
N TRP A 95 1.70 9.57 1.06
CA TRP A 95 2.27 8.23 0.97
C TRP A 95 1.54 7.34 1.95
N VAL A 96 1.22 6.11 1.53
CA VAL A 96 0.63 5.09 2.40
C VAL A 96 1.42 3.81 2.23
N SER A 97 1.79 3.20 3.35
CA SER A 97 2.30 1.83 3.42
C SER A 97 1.24 0.98 4.10
N PHE A 98 0.68 0.04 3.37
CA PHE A 98 -0.42 -0.82 3.80
C PHE A 98 0.06 -2.26 3.82
N SER A 99 0.15 -2.86 4.99
CA SER A 99 0.59 -4.25 5.18
C SER A 99 -0.61 -5.15 5.41
N GLY A 100 -0.54 -6.35 4.87
CA GLY A 100 -1.65 -7.27 4.99
C GLY A 100 -1.34 -8.66 4.45
N THR A 101 -2.41 -9.43 4.32
CA THR A 101 -2.38 -10.81 3.83
C THR A 101 -3.07 -10.88 2.47
N ALA A 102 -2.39 -11.45 1.48
CA ALA A 102 -2.91 -11.64 0.13
C ALA A 102 -3.39 -13.07 -0.11
N GLU A 103 -4.43 -13.21 -0.91
CA GLU A 103 -4.89 -14.50 -1.44
C GLU A 103 -5.23 -14.42 -2.92
N ILE A 104 -5.09 -15.54 -3.64
CA ILE A 104 -5.52 -15.65 -5.03
C ILE A 104 -6.91 -16.26 -5.06
N VAL A 105 -7.89 -15.47 -5.51
CA VAL A 105 -9.31 -15.80 -5.51
C VAL A 105 -9.73 -16.38 -6.85
N GLU A 106 -10.41 -17.53 -6.81
CA GLU A 106 -10.94 -18.23 -7.99
C GLU A 106 -12.42 -17.90 -8.22
N ASP A 107 -12.72 -16.63 -8.42
CA ASP A 107 -14.09 -16.16 -8.70
C ASP A 107 -14.16 -15.53 -10.09
N ARG A 108 -14.73 -16.27 -11.05
CA ARG A 108 -14.94 -15.80 -12.44
C ARG A 108 -15.86 -14.60 -12.51
N GLY A 109 -16.90 -14.57 -11.67
CA GLY A 109 -17.84 -13.45 -11.61
C GLY A 109 -17.12 -12.16 -11.17
N LEU A 110 -16.25 -12.27 -10.17
CA LEU A 110 -15.45 -11.14 -9.69
C LEU A 110 -14.45 -10.68 -10.76
N VAL A 111 -13.75 -11.61 -11.43
CA VAL A 111 -12.86 -11.27 -12.56
C VAL A 111 -13.62 -10.49 -13.62
N ALA A 112 -14.80 -10.99 -14.04
CA ALA A 112 -15.62 -10.34 -15.07
C ALA A 112 -16.13 -8.96 -14.63
N LYS A 113 -16.50 -8.80 -13.36
CA LYS A 113 -16.93 -7.52 -12.77
C LYS A 113 -15.85 -6.46 -12.80
N LEU A 114 -14.61 -6.85 -12.48
CA LEU A 114 -13.46 -5.95 -12.41
C LEU A 114 -12.81 -5.69 -13.78
N TRP A 115 -13.17 -6.48 -14.80
CA TRP A 115 -12.56 -6.38 -16.11
C TRP A 115 -12.96 -5.09 -16.84
N SER A 116 -11.99 -4.37 -17.34
CA SER A 116 -12.16 -3.14 -18.09
C SER A 116 -11.35 -3.15 -19.40
N LYS A 117 -11.62 -2.20 -20.30
CA LYS A 117 -10.80 -2.02 -21.51
C LYS A 117 -9.32 -1.71 -21.20
N GLY A 118 -9.04 -1.12 -20.03
CA GLY A 118 -7.67 -0.90 -19.58
C GLY A 118 -6.97 -2.19 -19.20
N THR A 119 -7.71 -3.18 -18.69
CA THR A 119 -7.18 -4.50 -18.31
C THR A 119 -6.66 -5.27 -19.53
N ASP A 120 -7.32 -5.13 -20.71
CA ASP A 120 -6.88 -5.77 -21.96
C ASP A 120 -5.48 -5.35 -22.42
N LEU A 121 -4.93 -4.25 -21.89
CA LEU A 121 -3.57 -3.80 -22.19
C LEU A 121 -2.49 -4.59 -21.43
N PHE A 122 -2.87 -5.26 -20.34
CA PHE A 122 -1.94 -5.91 -19.42
C PHE A 122 -2.18 -7.42 -19.26
N LEU A 123 -3.44 -7.85 -19.46
CA LEU A 123 -3.87 -9.24 -19.31
C LEU A 123 -4.49 -9.75 -20.60
N ASP A 124 -4.00 -10.89 -21.10
CA ASP A 124 -4.46 -11.48 -22.34
C ASP A 124 -5.68 -12.40 -22.13
N GLY A 125 -6.48 -12.57 -23.17
CA GLY A 125 -7.53 -13.59 -23.25
C GLY A 125 -8.83 -13.25 -22.55
N GLY A 126 -8.98 -12.01 -22.07
CA GLY A 126 -10.22 -11.52 -21.49
C GLY A 126 -10.57 -12.13 -20.13
N PRO A 127 -11.77 -11.79 -19.58
CA PRO A 127 -12.20 -12.27 -18.26
C PRO A 127 -12.45 -13.78 -18.21
N GLU A 128 -12.66 -14.43 -19.35
CA GLU A 128 -12.90 -15.89 -19.45
C GLU A 128 -11.62 -16.71 -19.42
N ASN A 129 -10.44 -16.08 -19.58
CA ASN A 129 -9.18 -16.78 -19.51
C ASN A 129 -8.97 -17.33 -18.09
N PRO A 130 -8.80 -18.67 -17.93
CA PRO A 130 -8.63 -19.28 -16.60
C PRO A 130 -7.36 -18.84 -15.86
N ASP A 131 -6.38 -18.29 -16.58
CA ASP A 131 -5.14 -17.74 -16.01
C ASP A 131 -5.36 -16.40 -15.31
N ASN A 132 -6.43 -15.66 -15.67
CA ASN A 132 -6.76 -14.39 -15.04
C ASN A 132 -7.51 -14.62 -13.72
N LYS A 133 -6.95 -14.12 -12.63
CA LYS A 133 -7.44 -14.26 -11.25
C LYS A 133 -7.53 -12.91 -10.58
N VAL A 134 -8.20 -12.87 -9.44
CA VAL A 134 -8.15 -11.73 -8.52
C VAL A 134 -7.17 -12.05 -7.41
N MET A 135 -6.26 -11.15 -7.13
CA MET A 135 -5.53 -11.12 -5.88
C MET A 135 -6.25 -10.17 -4.94
N ARG A 136 -6.67 -10.67 -3.79
CA ARG A 136 -7.28 -9.91 -2.70
C ARG A 136 -6.24 -9.69 -1.63
N VAL A 137 -6.12 -8.47 -1.15
CA VAL A 137 -5.28 -8.11 0.00
C VAL A 137 -6.16 -7.58 1.10
N THR A 138 -6.15 -8.25 2.25
CA THR A 138 -6.81 -7.80 3.48
C THR A 138 -5.79 -7.13 4.36
N GLY A 139 -6.07 -5.89 4.80
CA GLY A 139 -5.15 -5.09 5.61
C GLY A 139 -5.06 -5.54 7.06
N ASP A 140 -3.85 -5.52 7.59
CA ASP A 140 -3.56 -5.72 9.02
C ASP A 140 -3.18 -4.39 9.67
N THR A 141 -2.29 -3.63 9.01
CA THR A 141 -1.80 -2.34 9.50
C THR A 141 -1.51 -1.40 8.33
N ALA A 142 -1.65 -0.10 8.58
CA ALA A 142 -1.21 0.91 7.64
C ALA A 142 -0.45 2.04 8.33
N ALA A 143 0.53 2.59 7.63
CA ALA A 143 1.20 3.83 8.01
C ALA A 143 1.02 4.85 6.89
N TYR A 144 0.75 6.09 7.24
CA TYR A 144 0.60 7.13 6.24
C TYR A 144 1.41 8.38 6.59
N TRP A 145 1.82 9.08 5.55
CA TRP A 145 2.50 10.36 5.61
C TRP A 145 1.83 11.31 4.61
N GLY A 146 1.46 12.48 5.07
CA GLY A 146 0.81 13.46 4.19
C GLY A 146 -0.53 13.95 4.74
N GLY A 147 -1.24 14.74 3.95
CA GLY A 147 -2.41 15.51 4.33
C GLY A 147 -2.09 16.99 4.49
N GLU A 148 -2.96 17.77 5.09
CA GLU A 148 -2.79 19.23 5.25
C GLU A 148 -1.48 19.61 5.97
N SER A 149 -0.98 18.72 6.85
CA SER A 149 0.27 18.91 7.59
C SER A 149 1.54 18.84 6.71
N VAL A 150 1.55 18.04 5.62
CA VAL A 150 2.71 17.96 4.70
C VAL A 150 2.87 19.22 3.88
N ILE A 151 1.76 19.86 3.48
CA ILE A 151 1.82 21.19 2.84
C ILE A 151 2.48 22.18 3.80
N GLY A 152 2.17 22.11 5.08
CA GLY A 152 2.82 22.90 6.13
C GLY A 152 4.33 22.62 6.23
N THR A 153 4.75 21.36 6.15
CA THR A 153 6.16 20.96 6.26
C THR A 153 6.97 21.37 5.03
N VAL A 154 6.44 21.21 3.81
CA VAL A 154 7.08 21.67 2.57
C VAL A 154 7.17 23.19 2.55
N VAL A 155 6.11 23.88 2.94
CA VAL A 155 6.11 25.36 3.05
C VAL A 155 7.10 25.82 4.14
N LYS A 156 7.22 25.09 5.25
CA LYS A 156 8.23 25.35 6.29
C LYS A 156 9.66 25.16 5.77
N ALA A 157 9.94 24.07 5.05
CA ALA A 157 11.25 23.83 4.44
C ALA A 157 11.65 24.93 3.44
N ILE A 158 10.72 25.34 2.59
CA ILE A 158 10.95 26.47 1.65
C ILE A 158 11.15 27.78 2.41
N ARG A 159 10.40 28.03 3.48
CA ARG A 159 10.57 29.22 4.33
C ARG A 159 11.91 29.23 5.07
N THR A 160 12.35 28.07 5.55
CA THR A 160 13.66 27.93 6.24
C THR A 160 14.81 28.22 5.28
N VAL A 161 14.73 27.72 4.05
CA VAL A 161 15.74 28.00 3.00
C VAL A 161 15.72 29.45 2.55
N THR A 162 14.56 30.12 2.59
CA THR A 162 14.41 31.54 2.21
C THR A 162 14.55 32.54 3.35
N GLY A 163 14.84 32.08 4.56
CA GLY A 163 15.19 32.94 5.72
C GLY A 163 14.02 33.73 6.32
N ARG A 164 12.77 33.30 6.12
CA ARG A 164 11.59 33.94 6.70
C ARG A 164 10.80 33.00 7.60
N GLY A 165 10.96 33.16 8.91
CA GLY A 165 10.04 32.70 9.95
C GLY A 165 10.58 31.60 10.87
N GLN A 166 10.91 32.00 12.11
CA GLN A 166 10.88 31.12 13.28
C GLN A 166 9.42 30.98 13.70
N GLU A 167 8.92 29.75 13.85
CA GLU A 167 8.17 29.29 15.01
C GLU A 167 7.51 27.93 14.83
N LYS A 168 7.63 27.17 15.93
CA LYS A 168 6.92 25.99 16.43
C LYS A 168 6.96 24.70 15.62
N ASP A 169 7.62 23.77 16.29
CA ASP A 169 7.64 22.34 16.04
C ASP A 169 6.22 21.77 16.03
N ASP A 170 5.72 21.47 14.82
CA ASP A 170 4.67 20.50 14.63
C ASP A 170 5.40 19.24 14.13
N GLU A 171 5.57 18.30 15.03
CA GLU A 171 6.24 17.02 14.78
C GLU A 171 5.40 16.26 13.74
N GLY A 172 5.88 16.20 12.51
CA GLY A 172 5.34 15.31 11.49
C GLY A 172 5.59 13.86 11.88
N GLY A 173 4.83 13.37 12.85
CA GLY A 173 4.88 11.99 13.30
C GLY A 173 4.27 11.05 12.28
N THR A 174 4.86 9.87 12.12
CA THR A 174 4.26 8.74 11.42
C THR A 174 3.11 8.21 12.27
N THR A 175 1.90 8.13 11.70
CA THR A 175 0.78 7.43 12.33
C THR A 175 0.68 6.03 11.75
N VAL A 176 0.68 5.01 12.60
CA VAL A 176 0.41 3.62 12.24
C VAL A 176 -0.98 3.27 12.75
N VAL A 177 -1.79 2.72 11.88
CA VAL A 177 -3.18 2.33 12.18
C VAL A 177 -3.29 0.82 12.10
N GLU A 178 -3.90 0.19 13.12
CA GLU A 178 -4.36 -1.19 13.07
C GLU A 178 -5.72 -1.21 12.37
N LEU A 179 -5.87 -2.06 11.37
CA LEU A 179 -7.02 -2.11 10.46
C LEU A 179 -8.03 -3.19 10.86
#